data_54918bc9487cba4e964607c91e4fdfc9
#
_entry.id   54918bc9487cba4e964607c91e4fdfc9
#
_cell.length_a   1.000
_cell.length_b   1.000
_cell.length_c   1.000
_cell.angle_alpha   90.00
_cell.angle_beta   90.00
_cell.angle_gamma   90.00
#
_symmetry.space_group_name_H-M   'P 1'
#
loop_
_entity.id
_entity.type
_entity.pdbx_description
1 polymer ?
#
loop_
_entity_poly.entity_id
_entity_poly.type
_entity_poly.pdbx_seq_one_letter_code
_entity_poly.pdbx_strand_id
1 'polypeptide(L)'
;MITENQLDFLPHFAKQEEQQLSFLDENNRVHVQKCDKRDVERFFESITEDEIIDTSLVWEKLKCTNDMEVFQRWLFAFCSVHTSYESNMRGYLAIKDFTEWFNRNDILLDKLVESGVGMYNNRTKFISQFAKKFWQNPNLFKFKKDQKWSEFRDSLVEEILGLGLAKVSFALEMIYTFDAKVSCMDTHLFQAYGFEQSIHRTKYNEIENHWVEFSAMYNVAPAISRAIYWNRKKNEPNCWYWAKVLQN
;
A
#
# COMPACT_ATOMS: atom_id res chain seq x y z
N MET A 1 -22.05 18.70 -22.67
CA MET A 1 -23.26 18.17 -21.99
C MET A 1 -22.88 16.88 -21.32
N ILE A 2 -22.73 16.91 -19.99
CA ILE A 2 -22.44 15.74 -19.17
C ILE A 2 -23.80 15.10 -18.88
N THR A 3 -23.99 13.86 -19.28
CA THR A 3 -25.27 13.14 -19.11
C THR A 3 -25.45 12.75 -17.64
N GLU A 4 -26.68 12.86 -17.13
CA GLU A 4 -27.10 12.62 -15.74
C GLU A 4 -26.66 11.27 -15.14
N ASN A 5 -26.25 10.30 -15.93
CA ASN A 5 -25.77 8.98 -15.47
C ASN A 5 -24.34 8.95 -14.89
N GLN A 6 -23.62 10.08 -14.89
CA GLN A 6 -22.26 10.15 -14.29
C GLN A 6 -22.24 10.67 -12.85
N LEU A 7 -23.34 11.17 -12.34
CA LEU A 7 -23.46 11.70 -10.97
C LEU A 7 -23.91 10.67 -9.92
N ASP A 8 -24.44 9.51 -10.33
CA ASP A 8 -24.95 8.50 -9.40
C ASP A 8 -23.86 7.61 -8.76
N PHE A 9 -22.62 7.68 -9.24
CA PHE A 9 -21.52 6.89 -8.66
C PHE A 9 -20.78 7.55 -7.50
N LEU A 10 -20.84 8.86 -7.38
CA LEU A 10 -20.18 9.61 -6.30
C LEU A 10 -20.82 9.44 -4.91
N PRO A 11 -22.17 9.28 -4.79
CA PRO A 11 -22.80 9.10 -3.48
C PRO A 11 -22.53 7.73 -2.85
N HIS A 12 -22.18 6.70 -3.66
CA HIS A 12 -21.95 5.35 -3.12
C HIS A 12 -20.61 5.22 -2.40
N PHE A 13 -19.58 5.93 -2.85
CA PHE A 13 -18.29 5.97 -2.14
C PHE A 13 -18.35 6.83 -0.89
N ALA A 14 -19.03 7.96 -0.93
CA ALA A 14 -19.24 8.81 0.25
C ALA A 14 -20.16 8.13 1.30
N LYS A 15 -21.16 7.34 0.88
CA LYS A 15 -22.01 6.58 1.82
C LYS A 15 -21.32 5.36 2.44
N GLN A 16 -20.27 4.82 1.82
CA GLN A 16 -19.47 3.76 2.46
C GLN A 16 -18.53 4.32 3.54
N GLU A 17 -18.17 5.61 3.48
CA GLU A 17 -17.42 6.27 4.55
C GLU A 17 -18.28 6.61 5.78
N GLU A 18 -19.59 6.74 5.64
CA GLU A 18 -20.53 7.04 6.75
C GLU A 18 -21.13 5.81 7.43
N GLN A 19 -20.94 4.60 6.92
CA GLN A 19 -21.23 3.41 7.69
C GLN A 19 -20.15 3.22 8.76
N GLN A 20 -20.25 4.03 9.83
CA GLN A 20 -19.67 3.68 11.12
C GLN A 20 -20.05 2.24 11.40
N LEU A 21 -19.07 1.36 11.45
CA LEU A 21 -19.20 0.01 11.96
C LEU A 21 -19.49 0.09 13.48
N SER A 22 -20.67 0.54 13.82
CA SER A 22 -21.22 0.40 15.15
C SER A 22 -21.93 -0.94 15.21
N PHE A 23 -21.28 -1.94 15.78
CA PHE A 23 -22.00 -3.10 16.26
C PHE A 23 -22.80 -2.65 17.48
N LEU A 24 -24.11 -2.68 17.37
CA LEU A 24 -24.97 -2.51 18.53
C LEU A 24 -24.96 -3.86 19.28
N ASP A 25 -24.63 -3.83 20.58
CA ASP A 25 -24.89 -4.96 21.46
C ASP A 25 -26.40 -5.14 21.65
N GLU A 26 -26.81 -6.20 22.36
CA GLU A 26 -28.22 -6.49 22.67
C GLU A 26 -28.92 -5.34 23.43
N ASN A 27 -28.18 -4.32 23.88
CA ASN A 27 -28.65 -3.12 24.59
C ASN A 27 -28.53 -1.85 23.76
N ASN A 28 -28.31 -1.92 22.45
CA ASN A 28 -28.13 -0.75 21.57
C ASN A 28 -26.92 0.13 21.91
N ARG A 29 -25.84 -0.42 22.50
CA ARG A 29 -24.61 0.33 22.78
C ARG A 29 -23.63 0.20 21.61
N VAL A 30 -23.06 1.33 21.20
CA VAL A 30 -22.00 1.38 20.21
C VAL A 30 -20.72 0.76 20.81
N HIS A 31 -20.36 -0.45 20.40
CA HIS A 31 -19.07 -1.02 20.73
C HIS A 31 -17.99 -0.34 19.89
N VAL A 32 -17.33 0.66 20.45
CA VAL A 32 -16.11 1.22 19.88
C VAL A 32 -14.98 0.22 20.13
N GLN A 33 -14.57 -0.48 19.07
CA GLN A 33 -13.43 -1.39 19.16
C GLN A 33 -12.18 -0.62 19.60
N LYS A 34 -11.64 -0.98 20.77
CA LYS A 34 -10.50 -0.26 21.37
C LYS A 34 -9.21 -0.77 20.72
N CYS A 35 -8.34 0.16 20.35
CA CYS A 35 -7.00 -0.15 19.87
C CYS A 35 -6.22 -0.88 20.97
N ASP A 36 -5.73 -2.08 20.67
CA ASP A 36 -4.84 -2.85 21.55
C ASP A 36 -3.42 -2.89 20.92
N LYS A 37 -2.48 -2.27 21.58
CA LYS A 37 -1.12 -2.10 21.10
C LYS A 37 -0.16 -3.20 21.58
N ARG A 38 -0.56 -4.00 22.57
CA ARG A 38 0.31 -4.94 23.29
C ARG A 38 0.97 -5.98 22.40
N ASP A 39 0.26 -6.50 21.39
CA ASP A 39 0.82 -7.51 20.49
C ASP A 39 1.86 -6.92 19.55
N VAL A 40 1.65 -5.68 19.14
CA VAL A 40 2.62 -4.93 18.32
C VAL A 40 3.85 -4.56 19.14
N GLU A 41 3.68 -4.11 20.37
CA GLU A 41 4.79 -3.80 21.29
C GLU A 41 5.66 -5.05 21.54
N ARG A 42 5.03 -6.18 21.87
CA ARG A 42 5.77 -7.48 22.01
C ARG A 42 6.47 -7.92 20.72
N PHE A 43 5.87 -7.65 19.56
CA PHE A 43 6.52 -7.92 18.30
C PHE A 43 7.83 -7.13 18.20
N PHE A 44 7.82 -5.83 18.46
CA PHE A 44 9.02 -5.00 18.40
C PHE A 44 10.07 -5.43 19.43
N GLU A 45 9.68 -5.76 20.67
CA GLU A 45 10.58 -6.30 21.69
C GLU A 45 11.27 -7.60 21.28
N SER A 46 10.66 -8.36 20.38
CA SER A 46 11.15 -9.68 19.93
C SER A 46 11.93 -9.64 18.61
N ILE A 47 12.01 -8.49 17.92
CA ILE A 47 12.81 -8.37 16.70
C ILE A 47 14.29 -8.55 17.02
N THR A 48 14.94 -9.40 16.25
CA THR A 48 16.39 -9.63 16.39
C THR A 48 17.21 -8.76 15.42
N GLU A 49 18.46 -8.53 15.79
CA GLU A 49 19.38 -7.79 14.91
C GLU A 49 19.62 -8.53 13.58
N ASP A 50 19.70 -9.86 13.63
CA ASP A 50 19.87 -10.68 12.42
C ASP A 50 18.68 -10.53 11.46
N GLU A 51 17.44 -10.50 11.95
CA GLU A 51 16.26 -10.26 11.11
C GLU A 51 16.30 -8.88 10.46
N ILE A 52 16.75 -7.85 11.18
CA ILE A 52 16.89 -6.49 10.65
C ILE A 52 17.95 -6.48 9.55
N ILE A 53 19.10 -7.08 9.80
CA ILE A 53 20.22 -7.13 8.84
C ILE A 53 19.79 -7.89 7.58
N ASP A 54 19.28 -9.11 7.73
CA ASP A 54 18.88 -9.96 6.59
C ASP A 54 17.80 -9.30 5.72
N THR A 55 16.78 -8.74 6.38
CA THR A 55 15.70 -8.05 5.67
C THR A 55 16.22 -6.78 4.98
N SER A 56 17.07 -6.00 5.65
CA SER A 56 17.66 -4.78 5.09
C SER A 56 18.54 -5.08 3.88
N LEU A 57 19.35 -6.12 3.91
CA LEU A 57 20.19 -6.55 2.78
C LEU A 57 19.37 -6.90 1.53
N VAL A 58 18.18 -7.49 1.70
CA VAL A 58 17.28 -7.75 0.58
C VAL A 58 16.77 -6.45 -0.01
N TRP A 59 16.28 -5.53 0.83
CA TRP A 59 15.70 -4.28 0.39
C TRP A 59 16.74 -3.29 -0.16
N GLU A 60 17.99 -3.33 0.30
CA GLU A 60 19.08 -2.51 -0.26
C GLU A 60 19.32 -2.87 -1.73
N LYS A 61 19.22 -4.15 -2.11
CA LYS A 61 19.31 -4.61 -3.50
C LYS A 61 18.13 -4.17 -4.38
N LEU A 62 17.01 -3.83 -3.75
CA LEU A 62 15.77 -3.40 -4.42
C LEU A 62 15.59 -1.89 -4.46
N LYS A 63 16.55 -1.13 -3.96
CA LYS A 63 16.49 0.33 -3.91
C LYS A 63 16.32 0.93 -5.30
N CYS A 64 15.33 1.80 -5.44
CA CYS A 64 15.07 2.48 -6.70
C CYS A 64 16.21 3.46 -7.03
N THR A 65 16.76 3.36 -8.22
CA THR A 65 17.86 4.20 -8.72
C THR A 65 17.42 5.18 -9.81
N ASN A 66 16.24 4.96 -10.40
CA ASN A 66 15.71 5.75 -11.50
C ASN A 66 14.18 5.80 -11.50
N ASP A 67 13.63 6.68 -12.33
CA ASP A 67 12.18 6.92 -12.40
C ASP A 67 11.41 5.69 -12.94
N MET A 68 12.05 4.84 -13.73
CA MET A 68 11.44 3.61 -14.22
C MET A 68 11.16 2.63 -13.07
N GLU A 69 12.13 2.43 -12.20
CA GLU A 69 11.98 1.56 -11.03
C GLU A 69 10.94 2.12 -10.06
N VAL A 70 10.94 3.44 -9.85
CA VAL A 70 9.87 4.11 -9.06
C VAL A 70 8.50 3.87 -9.67
N PHE A 71 8.35 4.03 -10.99
CA PHE A 71 7.11 3.77 -11.69
C PHE A 71 6.64 2.31 -11.53
N GLN A 72 7.57 1.37 -11.63
CA GLN A 72 7.27 -0.06 -11.44
C GLN A 72 6.81 -0.39 -10.02
N ARG A 73 7.31 0.29 -8.97
CA ARG A 73 6.76 0.13 -7.60
C ARG A 73 5.31 0.59 -7.50
N TRP A 74 4.97 1.67 -8.19
CA TRP A 74 3.58 2.11 -8.27
C TRP A 74 2.69 1.11 -9.02
N LEU A 75 3.14 0.55 -10.14
CA LEU A 75 2.40 -0.50 -10.85
C LEU A 75 2.14 -1.72 -9.95
N PHE A 76 3.16 -2.12 -9.17
CA PHE A 76 3.02 -3.20 -8.21
C PHE A 76 1.96 -2.89 -7.12
N ALA A 77 1.96 -1.67 -6.61
CA ALA A 77 0.95 -1.22 -5.65
C ALA A 77 -0.47 -1.25 -6.25
N PHE A 78 -0.66 -0.80 -7.50
CA PHE A 78 -1.95 -0.90 -8.19
C PHE A 78 -2.42 -2.35 -8.31
N CYS A 79 -1.54 -3.27 -8.66
CA CYS A 79 -1.90 -4.69 -8.77
C CYS A 79 -2.24 -5.31 -7.41
N SER A 80 -1.77 -4.75 -6.30
CA SER A 80 -1.99 -5.28 -4.95
C SER A 80 -3.35 -4.92 -4.33
N VAL A 81 -4.18 -4.12 -4.99
CA VAL A 81 -5.50 -3.72 -4.48
C VAL A 81 -6.48 -4.91 -4.55
N HIS A 82 -7.01 -5.35 -3.41
CA HIS A 82 -7.99 -6.45 -3.33
C HIS A 82 -7.59 -7.73 -4.08
N THR A 83 -6.34 -8.14 -3.97
CA THR A 83 -5.83 -9.35 -4.62
C THR A 83 -5.00 -10.20 -3.67
N SER A 84 -4.91 -11.51 -3.99
CA SER A 84 -3.87 -12.35 -3.38
C SER A 84 -2.49 -11.93 -3.88
N TYR A 85 -1.47 -12.37 -3.16
CA TYR A 85 -0.08 -12.12 -3.55
C TYR A 85 0.23 -12.66 -4.96
N GLU A 86 -0.18 -13.90 -5.26
CA GLU A 86 0.06 -14.56 -6.55
C GLU A 86 -0.60 -13.80 -7.71
N SER A 87 -1.84 -13.33 -7.49
CA SER A 87 -2.55 -12.52 -8.50
C SER A 87 -1.90 -11.15 -8.69
N ASN A 88 -1.45 -10.51 -7.59
CA ASN A 88 -0.67 -9.27 -7.67
C ASN A 88 0.59 -9.46 -8.52
N MET A 89 1.36 -10.52 -8.24
CA MET A 89 2.59 -10.83 -8.96
C MET A 89 2.33 -11.05 -10.46
N ARG A 90 1.33 -11.88 -10.81
CA ARG A 90 0.97 -12.10 -12.22
C ARG A 90 0.56 -10.80 -12.92
N GLY A 91 -0.30 -10.01 -12.26
CA GLY A 91 -0.74 -8.72 -12.80
C GLY A 91 0.42 -7.77 -13.05
N TYR A 92 1.32 -7.64 -12.07
CA TYR A 92 2.50 -6.80 -12.22
C TYR A 92 3.42 -7.27 -13.35
N LEU A 93 3.76 -8.56 -13.40
CA LEU A 93 4.62 -9.11 -14.45
C LEU A 93 4.05 -8.92 -15.86
N ALA A 94 2.73 -8.97 -16.00
CA ALA A 94 2.06 -8.74 -17.26
C ALA A 94 2.19 -7.30 -17.78
N ILE A 95 2.30 -6.31 -16.87
CA ILE A 95 2.26 -4.88 -17.22
C ILE A 95 3.55 -4.11 -16.89
N LYS A 96 4.58 -4.76 -16.30
CA LYS A 96 5.81 -4.07 -15.86
C LYS A 96 6.55 -3.39 -17.01
N ASP A 97 6.50 -3.95 -18.22
CA ASP A 97 6.96 -3.26 -19.42
C ASP A 97 5.86 -2.34 -19.95
N PHE A 98 5.91 -1.09 -19.50
CA PHE A 98 4.91 -0.12 -19.87
C PHE A 98 5.02 0.34 -21.32
N THR A 99 6.14 0.14 -21.99
CA THR A 99 6.34 0.56 -23.38
C THR A 99 5.37 -0.15 -24.33
N GLU A 100 4.93 -1.36 -23.99
CA GLU A 100 3.99 -2.13 -24.78
C GLU A 100 2.56 -1.55 -24.76
N TRP A 101 2.14 -0.94 -23.64
CA TRP A 101 0.77 -0.51 -23.44
C TRP A 101 0.59 0.99 -23.17
N PHE A 102 1.68 1.76 -23.07
CA PHE A 102 1.58 3.21 -22.87
C PHE A 102 0.75 3.84 -24.01
N ASN A 103 -0.31 4.58 -23.65
CA ASN A 103 -1.33 5.09 -24.58
C ASN A 103 -2.19 4.04 -25.33
N ARG A 104 -2.07 2.76 -24.97
CA ARG A 104 -2.85 1.65 -25.54
C ARG A 104 -3.64 0.95 -24.44
N ASN A 105 -4.79 1.54 -24.08
CA ASN A 105 -5.66 1.01 -23.02
C ASN A 105 -6.23 -0.37 -23.37
N ASP A 106 -6.41 -0.66 -24.65
CA ASP A 106 -6.80 -1.96 -25.16
C ASP A 106 -5.76 -3.04 -24.77
N ILE A 107 -4.48 -2.80 -25.05
CA ILE A 107 -3.40 -3.73 -24.70
C ILE A 107 -3.26 -3.87 -23.17
N LEU A 108 -3.34 -2.77 -22.43
CA LEU A 108 -3.28 -2.81 -20.96
C LEU A 108 -4.44 -3.63 -20.38
N LEU A 109 -5.66 -3.48 -20.93
CA LEU A 109 -6.82 -4.25 -20.51
C LEU A 109 -6.61 -5.74 -20.77
N ASP A 110 -6.19 -6.11 -21.99
CA ASP A 110 -5.96 -7.53 -22.37
C ASP A 110 -4.94 -8.19 -21.44
N LYS A 111 -3.79 -7.52 -21.19
CA LYS A 111 -2.76 -8.01 -20.27
C LYS A 111 -3.29 -8.22 -18.84
N LEU A 112 -4.09 -7.29 -18.31
CA LEU A 112 -4.68 -7.41 -16.99
C LEU A 112 -5.72 -8.53 -16.91
N VAL A 113 -6.53 -8.72 -17.96
CA VAL A 113 -7.50 -9.83 -18.07
C VAL A 113 -6.78 -11.18 -18.10
N GLU A 114 -5.80 -11.33 -18.97
CA GLU A 114 -5.00 -12.57 -19.13
C GLU A 114 -4.25 -12.95 -17.85
N SER A 115 -3.76 -11.95 -17.10
CA SER A 115 -3.08 -12.17 -15.81
C SER A 115 -3.98 -12.68 -14.70
N GLY A 116 -5.31 -12.49 -14.83
CA GLY A 116 -6.28 -12.86 -13.80
C GLY A 116 -6.20 -12.02 -12.52
N VAL A 117 -5.64 -10.80 -12.59
CA VAL A 117 -5.46 -9.93 -11.39
C VAL A 117 -6.77 -9.39 -10.83
N GLY A 118 -7.88 -9.50 -11.56
CA GLY A 118 -9.19 -8.99 -11.20
C GLY A 118 -9.31 -7.46 -11.33
N MET A 119 -10.53 -6.94 -11.20
CA MET A 119 -10.86 -5.50 -11.30
C MET A 119 -10.26 -4.81 -12.54
N TYR A 120 -10.04 -5.55 -13.61
CA TYR A 120 -9.22 -5.13 -14.75
C TYR A 120 -9.71 -3.84 -15.42
N ASN A 121 -11.01 -3.59 -15.53
CA ASN A 121 -11.55 -2.34 -16.11
C ASN A 121 -11.14 -1.11 -15.28
N ASN A 122 -11.33 -1.18 -13.96
CA ASN A 122 -10.94 -0.09 -13.06
C ASN A 122 -9.42 0.07 -13.01
N ARG A 123 -8.66 -1.04 -12.96
CA ARG A 123 -7.20 -1.00 -12.99
C ARG A 123 -6.69 -0.37 -14.27
N THR A 124 -7.21 -0.76 -15.44
CA THR A 124 -6.84 -0.16 -16.72
C THR A 124 -7.03 1.35 -16.69
N LYS A 125 -8.20 1.80 -16.24
CA LYS A 125 -8.50 3.24 -16.14
C LYS A 125 -7.50 3.96 -15.22
N PHE A 126 -7.31 3.46 -14.00
CA PHE A 126 -6.49 4.14 -13.00
C PHE A 126 -4.99 4.09 -13.35
N ILE A 127 -4.49 2.92 -13.79
CA ILE A 127 -3.08 2.76 -14.20
C ILE A 127 -2.76 3.64 -15.41
N SER A 128 -3.64 3.68 -16.42
CA SER A 128 -3.45 4.52 -17.61
C SER A 128 -3.39 6.01 -17.26
N GLN A 129 -4.29 6.47 -16.38
CA GLN A 129 -4.30 7.87 -15.92
C GLN A 129 -3.04 8.19 -15.10
N PHE A 130 -2.67 7.32 -14.19
CA PHE A 130 -1.46 7.46 -13.39
C PHE A 130 -0.21 7.48 -14.27
N ALA A 131 -0.07 6.57 -15.23
CA ALA A 131 1.08 6.50 -16.12
C ALA A 131 1.28 7.81 -16.90
N LYS A 132 0.22 8.36 -17.46
CA LYS A 132 0.28 9.66 -18.15
C LYS A 132 0.76 10.77 -17.21
N LYS A 133 0.19 10.85 -16.00
CA LYS A 133 0.53 11.88 -15.01
C LYS A 133 1.98 11.72 -14.51
N PHE A 134 2.40 10.50 -14.23
CA PHE A 134 3.75 10.20 -13.78
C PHE A 134 4.79 10.63 -14.82
N TRP A 135 4.65 10.21 -16.07
CA TRP A 135 5.62 10.52 -17.12
C TRP A 135 5.56 11.97 -17.61
N GLN A 136 4.47 12.69 -17.38
CA GLN A 136 4.43 14.14 -17.59
C GLN A 136 5.22 14.91 -16.53
N ASN A 137 5.17 14.49 -15.28
CA ASN A 137 5.87 15.14 -14.17
C ASN A 137 6.29 14.14 -13.08
N PRO A 138 7.39 13.38 -13.27
CA PRO A 138 7.85 12.42 -12.27
C PRO A 138 8.18 13.07 -10.91
N ASN A 139 8.54 14.36 -10.90
CA ASN A 139 8.90 15.07 -9.67
C ASN A 139 7.72 15.29 -8.72
N LEU A 140 6.48 15.20 -9.21
CA LEU A 140 5.29 15.22 -8.36
C LEU A 140 5.25 14.03 -7.39
N PHE A 141 5.86 12.92 -7.76
CA PHE A 141 5.88 11.66 -7.03
C PHE A 141 7.18 11.44 -6.24
N LYS A 142 8.02 12.49 -6.11
CA LYS A 142 9.27 12.45 -5.36
C LYS A 142 9.13 13.23 -4.06
N PHE A 143 9.57 12.58 -2.95
CA PHE A 143 9.60 13.20 -1.64
C PHE A 143 10.57 14.38 -1.60
N LYS A 144 10.17 15.47 -0.96
CA LYS A 144 10.98 16.67 -0.75
C LYS A 144 11.39 16.76 0.72
N LYS A 145 12.63 17.13 0.99
CA LYS A 145 13.21 17.15 2.35
C LYS A 145 12.52 18.09 3.35
N ASP A 146 11.83 19.10 2.87
CA ASP A 146 11.07 20.09 3.65
C ASP A 146 9.62 19.68 3.94
N GLN A 147 9.22 18.49 3.53
CA GLN A 147 7.85 17.97 3.62
C GLN A 147 7.77 16.86 4.68
N LYS A 148 6.63 16.74 5.36
CA LYS A 148 6.37 15.59 6.21
C LYS A 148 5.90 14.39 5.38
N TRP A 149 6.32 13.19 5.77
CA TRP A 149 5.96 11.95 5.08
C TRP A 149 4.45 11.71 5.01
N SER A 150 3.72 11.98 6.11
CA SER A 150 2.26 11.83 6.13
C SER A 150 1.56 12.82 5.19
N GLU A 151 2.03 14.07 5.14
CA GLU A 151 1.49 15.11 4.24
C GLU A 151 1.76 14.76 2.77
N PHE A 152 2.97 14.27 2.48
CA PHE A 152 3.32 13.79 1.14
C PHE A 152 2.45 12.59 0.73
N ARG A 153 2.34 11.57 1.59
CA ARG A 153 1.47 10.43 1.36
C ARG A 153 0.03 10.87 1.10
N ASP A 154 -0.51 11.77 1.91
CA ASP A 154 -1.90 12.24 1.81
C ASP A 154 -2.12 13.02 0.50
N SER A 155 -1.18 13.86 0.08
CA SER A 155 -1.24 14.52 -1.22
C SER A 155 -1.25 13.52 -2.39
N LEU A 156 -0.49 12.44 -2.29
CA LEU A 156 -0.49 11.40 -3.32
C LEU A 156 -1.80 10.59 -3.35
N VAL A 157 -2.47 10.40 -2.21
CA VAL A 157 -3.80 9.76 -2.16
C VAL A 157 -4.83 10.58 -2.94
N GLU A 158 -4.75 11.92 -2.86
CA GLU A 158 -5.62 12.81 -3.63
C GLU A 158 -5.27 12.82 -5.13
N GLU A 159 -3.98 12.67 -5.45
CA GLU A 159 -3.46 12.73 -6.82
C GLU A 159 -3.62 11.41 -7.60
N ILE A 160 -3.64 10.26 -6.92
CA ILE A 160 -3.59 8.92 -7.53
C ILE A 160 -4.93 8.23 -7.36
N LEU A 161 -5.77 8.28 -8.38
CA LEU A 161 -7.05 7.58 -8.37
C LEU A 161 -6.86 6.06 -8.28
N GLY A 162 -7.64 5.42 -7.40
CA GLY A 162 -7.64 3.95 -7.22
C GLY A 162 -6.65 3.44 -6.17
N LEU A 163 -5.84 4.29 -5.55
CA LEU A 163 -5.00 3.95 -4.42
C LEU A 163 -5.41 4.75 -3.17
N GLY A 164 -5.79 4.04 -2.10
CA GLY A 164 -6.02 4.66 -0.79
C GLY A 164 -4.75 4.68 0.07
N LEU A 165 -4.90 5.18 1.32
CA LEU A 165 -3.81 5.35 2.30
C LEU A 165 -2.84 4.17 2.35
N ALA A 166 -3.36 2.96 2.57
CA ALA A 166 -2.54 1.76 2.72
C ALA A 166 -1.71 1.45 1.46
N LYS A 167 -2.28 1.66 0.26
CA LYS A 167 -1.58 1.32 -0.98
C LYS A 167 -0.60 2.39 -1.44
N VAL A 168 -0.87 3.66 -1.12
CA VAL A 168 0.10 4.74 -1.30
C VAL A 168 1.25 4.56 -0.32
N SER A 169 0.99 4.31 0.98
CA SER A 169 2.04 3.99 1.96
C SER A 169 2.86 2.78 1.52
N PHE A 170 2.23 1.74 0.96
CA PHE A 170 2.90 0.56 0.45
C PHE A 170 3.87 0.88 -0.72
N ALA A 171 3.45 1.72 -1.66
CA ALA A 171 4.35 2.16 -2.73
C ALA A 171 5.54 2.97 -2.17
N LEU A 172 5.28 3.88 -1.21
CA LEU A 172 6.33 4.68 -0.57
C LEU A 172 7.33 3.83 0.22
N GLU A 173 6.88 2.78 0.91
CA GLU A 173 7.75 1.80 1.57
C GLU A 173 8.69 1.10 0.58
N MET A 174 8.21 0.75 -0.60
CA MET A 174 9.02 0.10 -1.63
C MET A 174 9.98 1.07 -2.32
N ILE A 175 9.61 2.35 -2.45
CA ILE A 175 10.43 3.37 -3.13
C ILE A 175 11.48 3.96 -2.17
N TYR A 176 11.10 4.19 -0.91
CA TYR A 176 11.90 4.86 0.10
C TYR A 176 12.03 3.99 1.36
N THR A 177 12.43 2.73 1.18
CA THR A 177 12.38 1.69 2.21
C THR A 177 13.01 2.09 3.54
N PHE A 178 14.14 2.80 3.49
CA PHE A 178 14.89 3.20 4.69
C PHE A 178 14.53 4.60 5.21
N ASP A 179 13.89 5.42 4.39
CA ASP A 179 13.67 6.84 4.68
C ASP A 179 12.20 7.14 5.04
N ALA A 180 11.24 6.40 4.45
CA ALA A 180 9.81 6.66 4.61
C ALA A 180 9.38 6.52 6.07
N LYS A 181 8.70 7.57 6.58
CA LYS A 181 8.07 7.59 7.92
C LYS A 181 6.56 7.44 7.80
N VAL A 182 6.14 6.51 6.96
CA VAL A 182 4.77 6.00 6.79
C VAL A 182 4.83 4.48 6.69
N SER A 183 3.71 3.81 6.93
CA SER A 183 3.65 2.36 6.80
C SER A 183 2.30 1.89 6.27
N CYS A 184 2.32 0.81 5.50
CA CYS A 184 1.11 0.19 4.97
C CYS A 184 0.38 -0.57 6.07
N MET A 185 -0.59 0.07 6.71
CA MET A 185 -1.50 -0.59 7.63
C MET A 185 -2.53 -1.40 6.84
N ASP A 186 -2.21 -2.66 6.58
CA ASP A 186 -3.10 -3.61 5.93
C ASP A 186 -3.99 -4.37 6.94
N THR A 187 -4.88 -5.23 6.44
CA THR A 187 -5.81 -5.99 7.28
C THR A 187 -5.11 -6.79 8.39
N HIS A 188 -3.91 -7.30 8.13
CA HIS A 188 -3.19 -8.09 9.14
C HIS A 188 -2.59 -7.23 10.24
N LEU A 189 -2.13 -6.03 9.90
CA LEU A 189 -1.70 -5.05 10.90
C LEU A 189 -2.89 -4.52 11.68
N PHE A 190 -4.03 -4.26 11.04
CA PHE A 190 -5.25 -3.92 11.78
C PHE A 190 -5.61 -4.99 12.82
N GLN A 191 -5.53 -6.26 12.44
CA GLN A 191 -5.75 -7.37 13.38
C GLN A 191 -4.74 -7.39 14.53
N ALA A 192 -3.46 -7.05 14.26
CA ALA A 192 -2.44 -6.93 15.31
C ALA A 192 -2.75 -5.82 16.32
N TYR A 193 -3.49 -4.78 15.91
CA TYR A 193 -4.01 -3.73 16.79
C TYR A 193 -5.40 -4.02 17.35
N GLY A 194 -5.88 -5.25 17.25
CA GLY A 194 -7.18 -5.68 17.80
C GLY A 194 -8.39 -5.30 16.95
N PHE A 195 -8.22 -4.87 15.70
CA PHE A 195 -9.33 -4.55 14.81
C PHE A 195 -9.64 -5.70 13.86
N GLU A 196 -10.90 -6.11 13.80
CA GLU A 196 -11.35 -7.21 12.92
C GLU A 196 -11.61 -6.75 11.49
N GLN A 197 -11.91 -5.47 11.28
CA GLN A 197 -12.29 -4.90 9.99
C GLN A 197 -11.49 -3.65 9.65
N SER A 198 -11.63 -3.18 8.40
CA SER A 198 -11.07 -1.91 7.95
C SER A 198 -11.53 -0.77 8.85
N ILE A 199 -10.61 0.06 9.27
CA ILE A 199 -10.83 1.13 10.23
C ILE A 199 -10.88 2.50 9.55
N HIS A 200 -11.54 3.46 10.22
CA HIS A 200 -11.63 4.84 9.76
C HIS A 200 -10.23 5.49 9.65
N ARG A 201 -10.07 6.46 8.72
CA ARG A 201 -8.81 7.18 8.47
C ARG A 201 -8.12 7.69 9.75
N THR A 202 -8.88 8.18 10.72
CA THR A 202 -8.32 8.66 11.99
C THR A 202 -7.61 7.53 12.75
N LYS A 203 -8.20 6.34 12.77
CA LYS A 203 -7.59 5.17 13.41
C LYS A 203 -6.40 4.66 12.61
N TYR A 204 -6.46 4.72 11.27
CA TYR A 204 -5.32 4.40 10.42
C TYR A 204 -4.10 5.23 10.82
N ASN A 205 -4.25 6.54 10.90
CA ASN A 205 -3.15 7.43 11.26
C ASN A 205 -2.65 7.18 12.69
N GLU A 206 -3.53 6.86 13.65
CA GLU A 206 -3.15 6.52 15.02
C GLU A 206 -2.23 5.30 15.07
N ILE A 207 -2.61 4.21 14.41
CA ILE A 207 -1.82 2.97 14.43
C ILE A 207 -0.57 3.08 13.56
N GLU A 208 -0.62 3.81 12.44
CA GLU A 208 0.55 4.07 11.62
C GLU A 208 1.61 4.88 12.39
N ASN A 209 1.20 5.95 13.06
CA ASN A 209 2.10 6.75 13.89
C ASN A 209 2.75 5.90 14.99
N HIS A 210 1.96 5.08 15.68
CA HIS A 210 2.48 4.17 16.69
C HIS A 210 3.53 3.19 16.09
N TRP A 211 3.25 2.59 14.92
CA TRP A 211 4.19 1.72 14.23
C TRP A 211 5.49 2.43 13.87
N VAL A 212 5.39 3.64 13.34
CA VAL A 212 6.56 4.47 12.95
C VAL A 212 7.38 4.87 14.18
N GLU A 213 6.73 5.26 15.29
CA GLU A 213 7.39 5.62 16.55
C GLU A 213 8.13 4.43 17.16
N PHE A 214 7.51 3.25 17.21
CA PHE A 214 8.15 2.03 17.69
C PHE A 214 9.29 1.59 16.77
N SER A 215 9.11 1.67 15.46
CA SER A 215 10.21 1.41 14.52
C SER A 215 11.42 2.31 14.80
N ALA A 216 11.20 3.59 15.06
CA ALA A 216 12.28 4.51 15.41
C ALA A 216 12.92 4.19 16.77
N MET A 217 12.12 3.80 17.78
CA MET A 217 12.60 3.41 19.11
C MET A 217 13.53 2.19 19.05
N TYR A 218 13.21 1.22 18.18
CA TYR A 218 14.01 0.02 17.97
C TYR A 218 15.05 0.17 16.84
N ASN A 219 15.28 1.39 16.37
CA ASN A 219 16.26 1.71 15.32
C ASN A 219 16.11 0.86 14.06
N VAL A 220 14.88 0.62 13.64
CA VAL A 220 14.52 -0.10 12.42
C VAL A 220 13.62 0.75 11.53
N ALA A 221 13.82 0.71 10.20
CA ALA A 221 12.94 1.43 9.30
C ALA A 221 11.50 0.82 9.33
N PRO A 222 10.43 1.65 9.26
CA PRO A 222 9.05 1.14 9.30
C PRO A 222 8.74 0.08 8.24
N ALA A 223 9.28 0.21 7.04
CA ALA A 223 9.13 -0.80 5.98
C ALA A 223 9.85 -2.11 6.32
N ILE A 224 11.00 -2.06 6.97
CA ILE A 224 11.77 -3.24 7.37
C ILE A 224 11.06 -3.96 8.51
N SER A 225 10.63 -3.27 9.57
CA SER A 225 9.86 -3.89 10.65
C SER A 225 8.57 -4.53 10.14
N ARG A 226 7.86 -3.88 9.19
CA ARG A 226 6.69 -4.46 8.55
C ARG A 226 7.01 -5.69 7.71
N ALA A 227 8.12 -5.70 7.01
CA ALA A 227 8.56 -6.88 6.25
C ALA A 227 8.88 -8.06 7.18
N ILE A 228 9.56 -7.82 8.32
CA ILE A 228 9.81 -8.83 9.35
C ILE A 228 8.50 -9.37 9.93
N TYR A 229 7.54 -8.48 10.26
CA TYR A 229 6.22 -8.89 10.75
C TYR A 229 5.52 -9.85 9.77
N TRP A 230 5.54 -9.50 8.47
CA TRP A 230 4.95 -10.32 7.42
C TRP A 230 5.65 -11.67 7.26
N ASN A 231 6.99 -11.72 7.31
CA ASN A 231 7.77 -12.94 7.24
C ASN A 231 7.37 -13.90 8.35
N ARG A 232 7.30 -13.41 9.58
CA ARG A 232 6.89 -14.20 10.74
C ARG A 232 5.46 -14.72 10.61
N LYS A 233 4.54 -13.85 10.16
CA LYS A 233 3.13 -14.21 9.98
C LYS A 233 2.91 -15.28 8.92
N LYS A 234 3.71 -15.28 7.86
CA LYS A 234 3.66 -16.26 6.77
C LYS A 234 4.48 -17.52 7.07
N ASN A 235 5.25 -17.53 8.16
CA ASN A 235 6.22 -18.56 8.48
C ASN A 235 7.23 -18.80 7.33
N GLU A 236 7.56 -17.72 6.61
CA GLU A 236 8.54 -17.70 5.53
C GLU A 236 9.76 -16.92 5.99
N PRO A 237 10.95 -17.53 6.01
CA PRO A 237 12.13 -16.91 6.61
C PRO A 237 12.68 -15.70 5.87
N ASN A 238 12.11 -15.34 4.71
CA ASN A 238 12.54 -14.17 3.94
C ASN A 238 11.45 -13.71 2.99
N CYS A 239 11.25 -12.40 2.85
CA CYS A 239 10.37 -11.77 1.84
C CYS A 239 10.86 -11.98 0.40
N TRP A 240 11.38 -13.15 0.08
CA TRP A 240 11.99 -13.49 -1.22
C TRP A 240 11.06 -13.27 -2.39
N TYR A 241 9.77 -13.34 -2.18
CA TYR A 241 8.82 -13.15 -3.25
C TYR A 241 8.77 -11.70 -3.77
N TRP A 242 8.93 -10.71 -2.89
CA TRP A 242 9.07 -9.32 -3.31
C TRP A 242 10.34 -9.11 -4.12
N ALA A 243 11.45 -9.65 -3.61
CA ALA A 243 12.74 -9.58 -4.26
C ALA A 243 12.69 -10.21 -5.65
N LYS A 244 12.13 -11.41 -5.78
CA LYS A 244 12.03 -12.12 -7.07
C LYS A 244 11.25 -11.36 -8.14
N VAL A 245 10.21 -10.63 -7.75
CA VAL A 245 9.34 -9.91 -8.68
C VAL A 245 9.87 -8.54 -9.02
N LEU A 246 10.54 -7.88 -8.08
CA LEU A 246 11.05 -6.53 -8.24
C LEU A 246 12.50 -6.45 -8.74
N GLN A 247 13.26 -7.55 -8.72
CA GLN A 247 14.62 -7.66 -9.31
C GLN A 247 14.62 -7.96 -10.81
N ASN A 248 13.51 -8.46 -11.37
CA ASN A 248 13.33 -8.77 -12.79
C ASN A 248 12.56 -7.65 -13.48
#